data_def3996ceca5864b97785c205aa583c1
#
_entry.id   def3996ceca5864b97785c205aa583c1
#
_cell.length_a   1.000
_cell.length_b   1.000
_cell.length_c   1.000
_cell.angle_alpha   90.00
_cell.angle_beta   90.00
_cell.angle_gamma   90.00
#
_symmetry.space_group_name_H-M   'P 1'
#
loop_
_entity.id
_entity.type
_entity.pdbx_description
1 polymer ?
#
loop_
_entity_poly.entity_id
_entity_poly.type
_entity_poly.pdbx_seq_one_letter_code
_entity_poly.pdbx_strand_id
1 'polypeptide(L)'
;MTARTEPPRPPTITVAGCGVASFRIAMANNSLMHGAVAQDAEHPTMQNESASSVDDPILELDGVTKEFSKETAVNEISLAVERGELLTLLGPSGCGKTTTLRLLAGLETPTAGEITLNDEPVARPAKATDPEERDVGIVFQDFALFPHLSVRDNIAFGLEDVDAVDTEARVDELLELVNMPDHGEKAPDQLSGGQKQRVALARSLAPEPAVLLLDEPFSNLDVRLRVEMREEVRSILKEAGVTAISVTHDQEEALSISDRVAVMNDGEIEQLGRPERVFEQPKSRFVASFLGRASFLTAYVHDDTVKTGIGAFDARTLDGYAAEYEGIAVDVLVRPDDLRAGRAHEEQTDGEVVSRQYVGPSFIYRVELDSGDTIHCLHNHVEDFELGERVTVDLVADHPLAWYPRPGVDSETRGCSVSENGDFCSFSESL
;
A
#
# COMPACT_ATOMS: atom_id res chain seq x y z
N MET A 1 -55.70 13.41 42.84
CA MET A 1 -54.77 12.41 43.42
C MET A 1 -54.40 11.45 42.30
N THR A 2 -53.34 11.72 41.62
CA THR A 2 -52.81 10.90 40.53
C THR A 2 -51.36 10.58 40.85
N ALA A 3 -51.11 9.33 41.17
CA ALA A 3 -49.77 8.79 41.50
C ALA A 3 -48.92 8.69 40.23
N ARG A 4 -47.77 9.29 40.28
CA ARG A 4 -46.70 9.08 39.27
C ARG A 4 -45.96 7.80 39.60
N THR A 5 -45.95 6.83 38.69
CA THR A 5 -45.11 5.64 38.75
C THR A 5 -43.78 5.96 38.06
N GLU A 6 -42.67 5.80 38.80
CA GLU A 6 -41.29 5.85 38.29
C GLU A 6 -40.97 4.60 37.44
N PRO A 7 -40.13 4.72 36.42
CA PRO A 7 -39.68 3.58 35.64
C PRO A 7 -38.57 2.79 36.37
N PRO A 8 -38.45 1.48 36.15
CA PRO A 8 -37.49 0.62 36.81
C PRO A 8 -36.04 0.88 36.33
N ARG A 9 -35.10 0.81 37.30
CA ARG A 9 -33.63 0.89 37.04
C ARG A 9 -33.13 -0.36 36.33
N PRO A 10 -32.14 -0.20 35.41
CA PRO A 10 -31.51 -1.35 34.77
C PRO A 10 -30.58 -2.11 35.75
N PRO A 11 -30.36 -3.41 35.53
CA PRO A 11 -29.54 -4.24 36.40
C PRO A 11 -28.06 -3.93 36.31
N THR A 12 -27.38 -3.87 37.45
CA THR A 12 -25.92 -3.73 37.57
C THR A 12 -25.26 -5.05 37.22
N ILE A 13 -24.46 -5.07 36.15
CA ILE A 13 -23.61 -6.20 35.80
C ILE A 13 -22.26 -6.01 36.48
N THR A 14 -21.98 -6.90 37.45
CA THR A 14 -20.67 -7.00 38.11
C THR A 14 -19.74 -7.81 37.21
N VAL A 15 -18.74 -7.15 36.60
CA VAL A 15 -17.66 -7.83 35.87
C VAL A 15 -16.55 -8.17 36.87
N ALA A 16 -16.37 -9.47 37.13
CA ALA A 16 -15.25 -10.00 37.91
C ALA A 16 -13.94 -9.81 37.13
N GLY A 17 -12.91 -9.36 37.85
CA GLY A 17 -11.62 -9.00 37.31
C GLY A 17 -10.87 -10.14 36.61
N CYS A 18 -10.20 -9.77 35.52
CA CYS A 18 -9.09 -10.53 34.95
C CYS A 18 -7.86 -9.62 34.97
N GLY A 19 -6.76 -10.15 35.51
CA GLY A 19 -5.59 -9.41 35.94
C GLY A 19 -4.80 -8.82 34.77
N VAL A 20 -4.37 -7.59 34.96
CA VAL A 20 -3.41 -6.88 34.12
C VAL A 20 -2.00 -7.36 34.47
N ALA A 21 -1.37 -8.10 33.57
CA ALA A 21 0.05 -8.42 33.66
C ALA A 21 0.86 -7.23 33.16
N SER A 22 1.48 -6.51 34.09
CA SER A 22 2.43 -5.45 33.80
C SER A 22 3.76 -6.05 33.31
N PHE A 23 4.12 -5.80 32.06
CA PHE A 23 5.46 -6.05 31.57
C PHE A 23 6.35 -4.83 31.93
N ARG A 24 7.23 -5.03 32.92
CA ARG A 24 8.35 -4.12 33.20
C ARG A 24 9.51 -4.49 32.28
N ILE A 25 9.89 -3.59 31.38
CA ILE A 25 11.16 -3.65 30.68
C ILE A 25 12.24 -3.14 31.64
N ALA A 26 13.16 -4.03 31.98
CA ALA A 26 14.35 -3.71 32.76
C ALA A 26 15.38 -3.04 31.87
N MET A 27 15.74 -1.79 32.15
CA MET A 27 16.95 -1.17 31.65
C MET A 27 18.17 -1.79 32.35
N ALA A 28 19.05 -2.39 31.58
CA ALA A 28 20.36 -2.79 32.04
C ALA A 28 21.39 -1.81 31.45
N ASN A 29 21.90 -0.93 32.33
CA ASN A 29 23.15 -0.21 32.11
C ASN A 29 24.29 -1.22 32.00
N ASN A 30 25.10 -1.09 30.96
CA ASN A 30 26.47 -1.54 31.06
C ASN A 30 27.40 -0.53 30.41
N SER A 31 28.21 0.08 31.27
CA SER A 31 29.29 1.03 30.99
C SER A 31 30.59 0.24 30.92
N LEU A 32 31.54 0.79 30.15
CA LEU A 32 32.97 0.49 30.11
C LEU A 32 33.47 -0.63 29.20
N MET A 33 34.17 -0.27 28.12
CA MET A 33 35.65 -0.34 28.04
C MET A 33 36.14 0.25 26.72
N HIS A 34 37.25 0.97 26.88
CA HIS A 34 38.08 1.61 25.86
C HIS A 34 38.76 0.66 24.88
N GLY A 35 38.97 1.15 23.66
CA GLY A 35 40.27 0.94 23.02
C GLY A 35 40.26 0.37 21.61
N ALA A 36 40.71 1.19 20.69
CA ALA A 36 41.59 0.90 19.57
C ALA A 36 41.00 0.85 18.14
N VAL A 37 41.56 1.85 17.40
CA VAL A 37 42.01 1.77 15.99
C VAL A 37 40.97 1.86 14.90
N ALA A 38 41.00 3.03 14.26
CA ALA A 38 40.44 3.29 12.93
C ALA A 38 40.98 2.31 11.88
N GLN A 39 40.09 1.71 11.15
CA GLN A 39 40.34 1.23 9.80
C GLN A 39 39.11 1.58 8.96
N ASP A 40 39.40 2.10 7.81
CA ASP A 40 38.55 2.59 6.76
C ASP A 40 37.24 1.78 6.60
N ALA A 41 36.13 2.35 7.00
CA ALA A 41 34.81 1.89 6.64
C ALA A 41 34.41 2.61 5.35
N GLU A 42 34.52 1.92 4.24
CA GLU A 42 33.89 2.28 2.99
C GLU A 42 32.40 2.52 3.24
N HIS A 43 31.91 3.71 2.83
CA HIS A 43 30.51 4.06 2.87
C HIS A 43 29.70 3.02 2.07
N PRO A 44 28.59 2.48 2.60
CA PRO A 44 27.68 1.71 1.78
C PRO A 44 27.06 2.68 0.77
N THR A 45 27.57 2.64 -0.43
CA THR A 45 26.89 3.11 -1.63
C THR A 45 25.44 2.61 -1.50
N MET A 46 24.45 3.53 -1.69
CA MET A 46 23.07 3.15 -1.91
C MET A 46 23.08 2.17 -3.08
N GLN A 47 23.22 0.90 -2.78
CA GLN A 47 22.97 -0.15 -3.75
C GLN A 47 21.49 -0.06 -4.03
N ASN A 48 21.23 0.38 -5.24
CA ASN A 48 20.00 0.09 -5.93
C ASN A 48 19.73 -1.39 -5.64
N GLU A 49 18.81 -1.71 -4.73
CA GLU A 49 18.19 -3.01 -4.69
C GLU A 49 17.27 -3.09 -5.91
N SER A 50 17.96 -3.07 -7.08
CA SER A 50 17.44 -3.61 -8.31
C SER A 50 17.14 -5.07 -8.01
N ALA A 51 15.84 -5.43 -8.11
CA ALA A 51 15.34 -6.79 -8.04
C ALA A 51 16.18 -7.63 -7.06
N SER A 52 15.76 -7.70 -5.79
CA SER A 52 16.32 -8.70 -4.88
C SER A 52 16.41 -9.99 -5.68
N SER A 53 17.59 -10.60 -5.77
CA SER A 53 17.77 -11.91 -6.34
C SER A 53 16.88 -12.86 -5.53
N VAL A 54 15.66 -13.06 -6.02
CA VAL A 54 14.76 -14.09 -5.53
C VAL A 54 15.42 -15.38 -5.92
N ASP A 55 15.81 -16.16 -4.93
CA ASP A 55 16.47 -17.46 -5.14
C ASP A 55 15.45 -18.50 -5.62
N ASP A 56 15.00 -18.47 -6.87
CA ASP A 56 14.04 -19.40 -7.48
C ASP A 56 12.59 -18.82 -7.60
N PRO A 57 12.35 -17.81 -8.44
CA PRO A 57 11.02 -17.25 -8.68
C PRO A 57 10.12 -18.25 -9.42
N ILE A 58 8.85 -18.34 -9.02
CA ILE A 58 7.86 -19.13 -9.77
C ILE A 58 7.43 -18.45 -11.07
N LEU A 59 7.41 -17.12 -11.07
CA LEU A 59 7.05 -16.28 -12.21
C LEU A 59 8.03 -15.13 -12.35
N GLU A 60 8.49 -14.91 -13.59
CA GLU A 60 9.39 -13.82 -13.92
C GLU A 60 8.92 -13.08 -15.18
N LEU A 61 8.95 -11.76 -15.13
CA LEU A 61 8.81 -10.85 -16.25
C LEU A 61 10.17 -10.19 -16.47
N ASP A 62 10.70 -10.26 -17.69
CA ASP A 62 11.96 -9.62 -18.06
C ASP A 62 11.73 -8.64 -19.22
N GLY A 63 11.80 -7.34 -18.92
CA GLY A 63 11.63 -6.24 -19.89
C GLY A 63 10.31 -6.31 -20.67
N VAL A 64 9.22 -6.76 -20.04
CA VAL A 64 7.94 -6.99 -20.72
C VAL A 64 7.32 -5.68 -21.15
N THR A 65 7.05 -5.56 -22.45
CA THR A 65 6.39 -4.40 -23.06
C THR A 65 5.15 -4.84 -23.84
N LYS A 66 4.09 -4.03 -23.76
CA LYS A 66 2.87 -4.20 -24.56
C LYS A 66 2.43 -2.88 -25.16
N GLU A 67 2.45 -2.84 -26.49
CA GLU A 67 1.97 -1.72 -27.29
C GLU A 67 0.64 -2.07 -27.98
N PHE A 68 -0.30 -1.14 -27.96
CA PHE A 68 -1.53 -1.16 -28.72
C PHE A 68 -1.52 0.01 -29.73
N SER A 69 -1.28 -0.25 -30.99
CA SER A 69 -1.33 0.70 -32.11
C SER A 69 -0.56 2.01 -31.89
N LYS A 70 -0.88 2.81 -30.89
CA LYS A 70 -0.28 4.13 -30.61
C LYS A 70 0.02 4.39 -29.13
N GLU A 71 -0.30 3.45 -28.27
CA GLU A 71 -0.21 3.58 -26.83
C GLU A 71 0.58 2.41 -26.26
N THR A 72 1.58 2.70 -25.43
CA THR A 72 2.31 1.70 -24.68
C THR A 72 1.59 1.51 -23.36
N ALA A 73 0.90 0.39 -23.21
CA ALA A 73 0.13 0.10 -22.00
C ALA A 73 0.98 -0.53 -20.90
N VAL A 74 2.07 -1.22 -21.27
CA VAL A 74 3.07 -1.80 -20.37
C VAL A 74 4.43 -1.51 -20.96
N ASN A 75 5.34 -0.93 -20.18
CA ASN A 75 6.63 -0.44 -20.62
C ASN A 75 7.77 -1.05 -19.80
N GLU A 76 8.54 -1.95 -20.40
CA GLU A 76 9.75 -2.57 -19.85
C GLU A 76 9.61 -3.10 -18.41
N ILE A 77 8.45 -3.72 -18.06
CA ILE A 77 8.24 -4.26 -16.72
C ILE A 77 9.15 -5.48 -16.49
N SER A 78 9.95 -5.40 -15.41
CA SER A 78 10.71 -6.52 -14.87
C SER A 78 10.27 -6.79 -13.42
N LEU A 79 9.87 -8.03 -13.15
CA LEU A 79 9.27 -8.44 -11.88
C LEU A 79 9.49 -9.94 -11.66
N ALA A 80 9.91 -10.32 -10.46
CA ALA A 80 10.00 -11.71 -10.01
C ALA A 80 9.05 -11.93 -8.83
N VAL A 81 8.33 -13.07 -8.83
CA VAL A 81 7.36 -13.47 -7.80
C VAL A 81 7.79 -14.78 -7.17
N GLU A 82 7.84 -14.83 -5.83
CA GLU A 82 8.23 -16.00 -5.06
C GLU A 82 7.07 -17.01 -4.93
N ARG A 83 7.42 -18.29 -4.69
CA ARG A 83 6.41 -19.31 -4.43
C ARG A 83 5.62 -19.01 -3.15
N GLY A 84 4.29 -19.09 -3.20
CA GLY A 84 3.38 -18.81 -2.08
C GLY A 84 3.29 -17.34 -1.69
N GLU A 85 3.85 -16.43 -2.51
CA GLU A 85 3.74 -14.98 -2.34
C GLU A 85 2.39 -14.47 -2.82
N LEU A 86 1.82 -13.50 -2.11
CA LEU A 86 0.73 -12.66 -2.58
C LEU A 86 1.30 -11.29 -2.97
N LEU A 87 1.48 -11.07 -4.27
CA LEU A 87 1.89 -9.80 -4.85
C LEU A 87 0.67 -9.00 -5.32
N THR A 88 0.62 -7.70 -5.02
CA THR A 88 -0.42 -6.83 -5.57
C THR A 88 0.17 -5.78 -6.52
N LEU A 89 -0.38 -5.71 -7.74
CA LEU A 89 -0.17 -4.61 -8.67
C LEU A 89 -1.15 -3.49 -8.34
N LEU A 90 -0.66 -2.38 -7.87
CA LEU A 90 -1.43 -1.24 -7.38
C LEU A 90 -1.15 -0.01 -8.24
N GLY A 91 -2.17 0.78 -8.59
CA GLY A 91 -1.96 2.01 -9.35
C GLY A 91 -3.26 2.64 -9.83
N PRO A 92 -3.22 3.85 -10.42
CA PRO A 92 -4.40 4.53 -10.95
C PRO A 92 -5.02 3.77 -12.13
N SER A 93 -6.24 4.14 -12.49
CA SER A 93 -6.90 3.58 -13.68
C SER A 93 -6.10 3.91 -14.94
N GLY A 94 -5.89 2.90 -15.80
CA GLY A 94 -5.15 3.06 -17.06
C GLY A 94 -3.63 2.89 -16.97
N CYS A 95 -3.03 2.67 -15.79
CA CYS A 95 -1.58 2.52 -15.66
C CYS A 95 -1.01 1.15 -16.10
N GLY A 96 -1.80 0.26 -16.72
CA GLY A 96 -1.30 -0.99 -17.30
C GLY A 96 -1.59 -2.26 -16.50
N LYS A 97 -2.13 -2.22 -15.26
CA LYS A 97 -2.36 -3.38 -14.38
C LYS A 97 -3.13 -4.52 -15.04
N THR A 98 -4.33 -4.25 -15.55
CA THR A 98 -5.17 -5.27 -16.21
C THR A 98 -4.51 -5.80 -17.49
N THR A 99 -3.72 -4.98 -18.20
CA THR A 99 -2.94 -5.43 -19.35
C THR A 99 -1.84 -6.39 -18.91
N THR A 100 -1.12 -6.09 -17.82
CA THR A 100 -0.12 -6.98 -17.23
C THR A 100 -0.76 -8.30 -16.82
N LEU A 101 -1.90 -8.26 -16.12
CA LEU A 101 -2.64 -9.47 -15.73
C LEU A 101 -3.05 -10.31 -16.95
N ARG A 102 -3.53 -9.69 -18.03
CA ARG A 102 -3.88 -10.38 -19.28
C ARG A 102 -2.67 -11.00 -19.99
N LEU A 103 -1.50 -10.35 -19.93
CA LEU A 103 -0.25 -10.91 -20.43
C LEU A 103 0.14 -12.17 -19.65
N LEU A 104 0.02 -12.15 -18.32
CA LEU A 104 0.24 -13.31 -17.44
C LEU A 104 -0.74 -14.44 -17.73
N ALA A 105 -2.01 -14.13 -17.90
CA ALA A 105 -3.06 -15.10 -18.22
C ALA A 105 -2.97 -15.70 -19.63
N GLY A 106 -2.13 -15.16 -20.53
CA GLY A 106 -2.08 -15.60 -21.93
C GLY A 106 -3.16 -15.03 -22.83
N LEU A 107 -3.97 -14.09 -22.30
CA LEU A 107 -5.01 -13.41 -23.07
C LEU A 107 -4.45 -12.31 -24.00
N GLU A 108 -3.21 -11.91 -23.76
CA GLU A 108 -2.46 -10.96 -24.56
C GLU A 108 -1.03 -11.48 -24.78
N THR A 109 -0.41 -11.07 -25.88
CA THR A 109 0.99 -11.42 -26.20
C THR A 109 1.86 -10.17 -26.06
N PRO A 110 3.03 -10.22 -25.40
CA PRO A 110 3.93 -9.08 -25.29
C PRO A 110 4.49 -8.66 -26.65
N THR A 111 4.77 -7.38 -26.82
CA THR A 111 5.46 -6.82 -28.00
C THR A 111 6.97 -6.86 -27.86
N ALA A 112 7.49 -6.85 -26.61
CA ALA A 112 8.90 -7.07 -26.28
C ALA A 112 9.00 -7.77 -24.91
N GLY A 113 10.19 -8.30 -24.58
CA GLY A 113 10.47 -9.00 -23.32
C GLY A 113 9.97 -10.44 -23.31
N GLU A 114 10.07 -11.06 -22.13
CA GLU A 114 9.75 -12.46 -21.91
C GLU A 114 9.00 -12.66 -20.60
N ILE A 115 8.09 -13.64 -20.57
CA ILE A 115 7.43 -14.12 -19.34
C ILE A 115 7.80 -15.59 -19.16
N THR A 116 8.32 -15.92 -17.98
CA THR A 116 8.72 -17.26 -17.58
C THR A 116 7.86 -17.72 -16.41
N LEU A 117 7.36 -18.96 -16.44
CA LEU A 117 6.58 -19.60 -15.37
C LEU A 117 7.18 -20.98 -15.11
N ASN A 118 7.53 -21.30 -13.85
CA ASN A 118 8.21 -22.53 -13.48
C ASN A 118 9.46 -22.81 -14.35
N ASP A 119 10.34 -21.81 -14.54
CA ASP A 119 11.55 -21.85 -15.38
C ASP A 119 11.28 -22.10 -16.89
N GLU A 120 10.02 -22.16 -17.31
CA GLU A 120 9.67 -22.33 -18.71
C GLU A 120 9.13 -21.02 -19.31
N PRO A 121 9.67 -20.56 -20.48
CA PRO A 121 9.17 -19.36 -21.13
C PRO A 121 7.77 -19.59 -21.74
N VAL A 122 6.77 -18.90 -21.17
CA VAL A 122 5.36 -18.99 -21.56
C VAL A 122 4.91 -17.88 -22.52
N ALA A 123 5.64 -16.76 -22.61
CA ALA A 123 5.30 -15.73 -23.58
C ALA A 123 6.53 -14.93 -24.02
N ARG A 124 6.62 -14.71 -25.35
CA ARG A 124 7.59 -13.86 -26.05
C ARG A 124 6.90 -13.18 -27.23
N PRO A 125 7.51 -12.16 -27.85
CA PRO A 125 6.97 -11.59 -29.08
C PRO A 125 6.69 -12.68 -30.12
N ALA A 126 5.47 -12.67 -30.68
CA ALA A 126 4.98 -13.61 -31.69
C ALA A 126 4.94 -15.11 -31.28
N LYS A 127 5.19 -15.46 -30.00
CA LYS A 127 5.05 -16.82 -29.47
C LYS A 127 4.56 -16.78 -28.03
N ALA A 128 3.34 -17.21 -27.79
CA ALA A 128 2.77 -17.33 -26.45
C ALA A 128 2.10 -18.70 -26.33
N THR A 129 2.18 -19.29 -25.16
CA THR A 129 1.40 -20.47 -24.75
C THR A 129 -0.04 -20.03 -24.58
N ASP A 130 -0.99 -20.81 -25.10
CA ASP A 130 -2.42 -20.52 -24.99
C ASP A 130 -2.88 -20.54 -23.52
N PRO A 131 -3.90 -19.75 -23.14
CA PRO A 131 -4.35 -19.65 -21.74
C PRO A 131 -4.65 -20.97 -21.06
N GLU A 132 -5.30 -21.91 -21.77
CA GLU A 132 -5.66 -23.24 -21.28
C GLU A 132 -4.47 -24.18 -21.08
N GLU A 133 -3.34 -23.88 -21.70
CA GLU A 133 -2.08 -24.64 -21.55
C GLU A 133 -1.15 -24.02 -20.50
N ARG A 134 -1.52 -22.84 -19.95
CA ARG A 134 -0.78 -22.21 -18.88
C ARG A 134 -1.26 -22.71 -17.54
N ASP A 135 -0.35 -23.03 -16.66
CA ASP A 135 -0.63 -23.42 -15.27
C ASP A 135 -1.00 -22.18 -14.41
N VAL A 136 -2.05 -21.46 -14.85
CA VAL A 136 -2.49 -20.18 -14.27
C VAL A 136 -4.01 -20.17 -14.10
N GLY A 137 -4.48 -19.99 -12.86
CA GLY A 137 -5.90 -19.74 -12.57
C GLY A 137 -6.22 -18.24 -12.64
N ILE A 138 -7.48 -17.89 -12.92
CA ILE A 138 -7.94 -16.51 -12.92
C ILE A 138 -9.29 -16.37 -12.21
N VAL A 139 -9.39 -15.35 -11.33
CA VAL A 139 -10.64 -14.87 -10.73
C VAL A 139 -10.95 -13.52 -11.32
N PHE A 140 -12.04 -13.42 -12.07
CA PHE A 140 -12.49 -12.19 -12.72
C PHE A 140 -13.26 -11.29 -11.74
N GLN A 141 -13.29 -10.00 -12.03
CA GLN A 141 -13.96 -8.97 -11.26
C GLN A 141 -15.44 -9.25 -10.98
N ASP A 142 -16.18 -9.83 -11.96
CA ASP A 142 -17.60 -10.19 -11.86
C ASP A 142 -17.84 -11.63 -11.39
N PHE A 143 -16.77 -12.29 -10.86
CA PHE A 143 -16.74 -13.69 -10.44
C PHE A 143 -16.95 -14.71 -11.57
N ALA A 144 -17.56 -14.34 -12.66
CA ALA A 144 -17.83 -15.14 -13.86
C ALA A 144 -18.34 -16.57 -13.55
N LEU A 145 -19.23 -16.72 -12.54
CA LEU A 145 -19.84 -18.01 -12.22
C LEU A 145 -20.85 -18.40 -13.30
N PHE A 146 -20.88 -19.68 -13.62
CA PHE A 146 -21.85 -20.23 -14.55
C PHE A 146 -23.25 -20.28 -13.89
N PRO A 147 -24.22 -19.46 -14.33
CA PRO A 147 -25.49 -19.29 -13.62
C PRO A 147 -26.42 -20.51 -13.69
N HIS A 148 -26.16 -21.41 -14.62
CA HIS A 148 -26.93 -22.64 -14.85
C HIS A 148 -26.35 -23.87 -14.14
N LEU A 149 -25.19 -23.72 -13.49
CA LEU A 149 -24.53 -24.77 -12.73
C LEU A 149 -24.70 -24.52 -11.23
N SER A 150 -24.72 -25.61 -10.45
CA SER A 150 -24.64 -25.54 -8.99
C SER A 150 -23.26 -25.01 -8.52
N VAL A 151 -23.11 -24.72 -7.24
CA VAL A 151 -21.80 -24.40 -6.65
C VAL A 151 -20.80 -25.52 -6.86
N ARG A 152 -21.20 -26.75 -6.61
CA ARG A 152 -20.40 -27.96 -6.82
C ARG A 152 -19.95 -28.09 -8.27
N ASP A 153 -20.89 -27.96 -9.22
CA ASP A 153 -20.59 -28.05 -10.65
C ASP A 153 -19.71 -26.88 -11.13
N ASN A 154 -19.86 -25.68 -10.57
CA ASN A 154 -18.97 -24.57 -10.85
C ASN A 154 -17.52 -24.87 -10.43
N ILE A 155 -17.32 -25.46 -9.25
CA ILE A 155 -15.97 -25.83 -8.77
C ILE A 155 -15.41 -26.98 -9.60
N ALA A 156 -16.23 -27.98 -9.90
CA ALA A 156 -15.84 -29.16 -10.70
C ALA A 156 -15.47 -28.81 -12.15
N PHE A 157 -15.93 -27.67 -12.68
CA PHE A 157 -15.73 -27.28 -14.07
C PHE A 157 -14.25 -27.27 -14.51
N GLY A 158 -13.31 -26.92 -13.61
CA GLY A 158 -11.88 -26.95 -13.89
C GLY A 158 -11.23 -28.33 -13.80
N LEU A 159 -12.01 -29.39 -13.53
CA LEU A 159 -11.52 -30.75 -13.28
C LEU A 159 -12.02 -31.78 -14.35
N GLU A 160 -12.31 -31.31 -15.57
CA GLU A 160 -12.91 -32.14 -16.62
C GLU A 160 -12.11 -33.41 -16.99
N ASP A 161 -10.79 -33.38 -16.81
CA ASP A 161 -9.87 -34.49 -17.11
C ASP A 161 -9.52 -35.37 -15.88
N VAL A 162 -10.16 -35.14 -14.73
CA VAL A 162 -9.92 -35.87 -13.48
C VAL A 162 -11.00 -36.94 -13.27
N ASP A 163 -10.61 -38.10 -12.69
CA ASP A 163 -11.55 -39.19 -12.38
C ASP A 163 -12.69 -38.68 -11.47
N ALA A 164 -13.96 -39.12 -11.73
CA ALA A 164 -15.14 -38.62 -11.02
C ALA A 164 -15.06 -38.76 -9.48
N VAL A 165 -14.38 -39.77 -8.96
CA VAL A 165 -14.22 -39.99 -7.51
C VAL A 165 -13.25 -38.96 -6.93
N ASP A 166 -12.16 -38.66 -7.64
CA ASP A 166 -11.16 -37.68 -7.23
C ASP A 166 -11.71 -36.26 -7.37
N THR A 167 -12.53 -36.01 -8.40
CA THR A 167 -13.26 -34.73 -8.58
C THR A 167 -14.18 -34.42 -7.40
N GLU A 168 -14.99 -35.41 -6.95
CA GLU A 168 -15.92 -35.20 -5.83
C GLU A 168 -15.19 -34.93 -4.52
N ALA A 169 -14.11 -35.66 -4.24
CA ALA A 169 -13.28 -35.46 -3.06
C ALA A 169 -12.62 -34.06 -3.08
N ARG A 170 -12.10 -33.63 -4.23
CA ARG A 170 -11.47 -32.31 -4.40
C ARG A 170 -12.49 -31.18 -4.24
N VAL A 171 -13.69 -31.31 -4.77
CA VAL A 171 -14.77 -30.32 -4.59
C VAL A 171 -15.16 -30.20 -3.12
N ASP A 172 -15.28 -31.34 -2.39
CA ASP A 172 -15.59 -31.30 -0.95
C ASP A 172 -14.47 -30.61 -0.15
N GLU A 173 -13.22 -30.91 -0.42
CA GLU A 173 -12.06 -30.24 0.18
C GLU A 173 -12.10 -28.73 -0.06
N LEU A 174 -12.36 -28.28 -1.29
CA LEU A 174 -12.44 -26.86 -1.64
C LEU A 174 -13.63 -26.17 -0.99
N LEU A 175 -14.78 -26.84 -0.88
CA LEU A 175 -15.93 -26.31 -0.15
C LEU A 175 -15.64 -26.12 1.34
N GLU A 176 -14.87 -27.03 1.95
CA GLU A 176 -14.38 -26.86 3.32
C GLU A 176 -13.38 -25.71 3.43
N LEU A 177 -12.40 -25.63 2.52
CA LEU A 177 -11.38 -24.55 2.48
C LEU A 177 -12.02 -23.16 2.40
N VAL A 178 -13.09 -23.00 1.60
CA VAL A 178 -13.79 -21.70 1.49
C VAL A 178 -14.93 -21.53 2.50
N ASN A 179 -15.00 -22.35 3.54
CA ASN A 179 -16.04 -22.34 4.59
C ASN A 179 -17.48 -22.41 4.05
N MET A 180 -17.73 -23.25 3.04
CA MET A 180 -19.04 -23.42 2.39
C MET A 180 -19.50 -24.88 2.22
N PRO A 181 -19.26 -25.81 3.18
CA PRO A 181 -19.53 -27.25 2.99
C PRO A 181 -21.00 -27.57 2.65
N ASP A 182 -21.95 -26.80 3.20
CA ASP A 182 -23.39 -27.02 3.02
C ASP A 182 -23.98 -26.29 1.79
N HIS A 183 -23.13 -25.69 0.94
CA HIS A 183 -23.61 -24.84 -0.17
C HIS A 183 -23.52 -25.50 -1.57
N GLY A 184 -22.97 -26.71 -1.65
CA GLY A 184 -22.70 -27.38 -2.93
C GLY A 184 -23.84 -27.41 -3.92
N GLU A 185 -25.08 -27.64 -3.46
CA GLU A 185 -26.27 -27.77 -4.30
C GLU A 185 -26.95 -26.43 -4.64
N LYS A 186 -26.48 -25.30 -4.09
CA LYS A 186 -27.07 -23.99 -4.38
C LYS A 186 -26.69 -23.49 -5.77
N ALA A 187 -27.59 -22.72 -6.38
CA ALA A 187 -27.31 -21.98 -7.61
C ALA A 187 -26.65 -20.61 -7.25
N PRO A 188 -25.84 -20.03 -8.15
CA PRO A 188 -25.16 -18.77 -7.92
C PRO A 188 -26.06 -17.57 -7.57
N ASP A 189 -27.32 -17.56 -8.02
CA ASP A 189 -28.30 -16.52 -7.71
C ASP A 189 -28.79 -16.56 -6.25
N GLN A 190 -28.58 -17.67 -5.56
CA GLN A 190 -28.90 -17.86 -4.14
C GLN A 190 -27.78 -17.45 -3.20
N LEU A 191 -26.65 -16.96 -3.73
CA LEU A 191 -25.44 -16.61 -2.99
C LEU A 191 -25.32 -15.11 -2.80
N SER A 192 -24.77 -14.69 -1.64
CA SER A 192 -24.30 -13.31 -1.44
C SER A 192 -23.05 -13.02 -2.29
N GLY A 193 -22.68 -11.73 -2.42
CA GLY A 193 -21.48 -11.33 -3.15
C GLY A 193 -20.20 -12.01 -2.64
N GLY A 194 -19.98 -12.04 -1.32
CA GLY A 194 -18.82 -12.72 -0.72
C GLY A 194 -18.85 -14.24 -0.94
N GLN A 195 -20.03 -14.88 -0.87
CA GLN A 195 -20.17 -16.30 -1.19
C GLN A 195 -19.84 -16.60 -2.66
N LYS A 196 -20.27 -15.74 -3.60
CA LYS A 196 -19.90 -15.87 -5.02
C LYS A 196 -18.39 -15.77 -5.23
N GLN A 197 -17.75 -14.85 -4.54
CA GLN A 197 -16.30 -14.70 -4.57
C GLN A 197 -15.57 -15.96 -4.09
N ARG A 198 -16.00 -16.54 -2.97
CA ARG A 198 -15.42 -17.78 -2.44
C ARG A 198 -15.59 -18.95 -3.41
N VAL A 199 -16.75 -19.09 -4.05
CA VAL A 199 -16.98 -20.11 -5.07
C VAL A 199 -16.09 -19.90 -6.30
N ALA A 200 -15.93 -18.64 -6.77
CA ALA A 200 -15.03 -18.32 -7.87
C ALA A 200 -13.57 -18.63 -7.52
N LEU A 201 -13.17 -18.35 -6.29
CA LEU A 201 -11.84 -18.68 -5.78
C LEU A 201 -11.63 -20.21 -5.73
N ALA A 202 -12.58 -20.96 -5.15
CA ALA A 202 -12.53 -22.42 -5.10
C ALA A 202 -12.45 -23.05 -6.52
N ARG A 203 -13.25 -22.55 -7.47
CA ARG A 203 -13.19 -22.99 -8.87
C ARG A 203 -11.81 -22.77 -9.49
N SER A 204 -11.20 -21.60 -9.25
CA SER A 204 -9.90 -21.27 -9.82
C SER A 204 -8.74 -21.99 -9.12
N LEU A 205 -8.93 -22.48 -7.88
CA LEU A 205 -8.00 -23.33 -7.14
C LEU A 205 -8.14 -24.82 -7.45
N ALA A 206 -9.27 -25.24 -8.05
CA ALA A 206 -9.56 -26.65 -8.29
C ALA A 206 -8.47 -27.37 -9.09
N PRO A 207 -7.93 -26.82 -10.20
CA PRO A 207 -6.88 -27.45 -10.99
C PRO A 207 -5.47 -27.32 -10.36
N GLU A 208 -5.33 -26.78 -9.13
CA GLU A 208 -4.05 -26.57 -8.45
C GLU A 208 -3.05 -25.73 -9.25
N PRO A 209 -3.42 -24.51 -9.70
CA PRO A 209 -2.58 -23.72 -10.57
C PRO A 209 -1.28 -23.29 -9.86
N ALA A 210 -0.19 -23.16 -10.61
CA ALA A 210 1.07 -22.61 -10.11
C ALA A 210 0.92 -21.15 -9.64
N VAL A 211 0.11 -20.37 -10.37
CA VAL A 211 -0.16 -18.96 -10.05
C VAL A 211 -1.65 -18.66 -10.19
N LEU A 212 -2.23 -17.97 -9.22
CA LEU A 212 -3.60 -17.47 -9.26
C LEU A 212 -3.62 -15.95 -9.50
N LEU A 213 -4.35 -15.53 -10.52
CA LEU A 213 -4.54 -14.12 -10.86
C LEU A 213 -5.90 -13.62 -10.34
N LEU A 214 -5.93 -12.47 -9.69
CA LEU A 214 -7.13 -11.87 -9.12
C LEU A 214 -7.33 -10.48 -9.75
N ASP A 215 -8.38 -10.32 -10.56
CA ASP A 215 -8.71 -9.05 -11.23
C ASP A 215 -9.74 -8.27 -10.40
N GLU A 216 -9.30 -7.26 -9.66
CA GLU A 216 -10.10 -6.41 -8.77
C GLU A 216 -11.09 -7.20 -7.89
N PRO A 217 -10.60 -8.19 -7.10
CA PRO A 217 -11.43 -9.21 -6.49
C PRO A 217 -12.49 -8.68 -5.52
N PHE A 218 -12.29 -7.50 -4.93
CA PHE A 218 -13.21 -6.95 -3.92
C PHE A 218 -14.03 -5.75 -4.40
N SER A 219 -13.88 -5.33 -5.67
CA SER A 219 -14.51 -4.11 -6.19
C SER A 219 -16.04 -4.15 -6.17
N ASN A 220 -16.65 -5.32 -6.35
CA ASN A 220 -18.10 -5.52 -6.39
C ASN A 220 -18.74 -5.76 -5.01
N LEU A 221 -17.99 -5.62 -3.91
CA LEU A 221 -18.49 -5.82 -2.55
C LEU A 221 -18.76 -4.47 -1.87
N ASP A 222 -19.73 -4.45 -0.94
CA ASP A 222 -19.92 -3.30 -0.06
C ASP A 222 -18.73 -3.11 0.89
N VAL A 223 -18.56 -1.91 1.44
CA VAL A 223 -17.38 -1.51 2.21
C VAL A 223 -17.11 -2.44 3.41
N ARG A 224 -18.17 -2.85 4.14
CA ARG A 224 -18.00 -3.70 5.31
C ARG A 224 -17.59 -5.12 4.91
N LEU A 225 -18.28 -5.69 3.93
CA LEU A 225 -18.00 -7.02 3.43
C LEU A 225 -16.60 -7.11 2.78
N ARG A 226 -16.16 -6.01 2.17
CA ARG A 226 -14.82 -5.93 1.57
C ARG A 226 -13.71 -6.13 2.61
N VAL A 227 -13.81 -5.48 3.78
CA VAL A 227 -12.82 -5.64 4.86
C VAL A 227 -12.77 -7.10 5.36
N GLU A 228 -13.94 -7.69 5.63
CA GLU A 228 -14.04 -9.09 6.08
C GLU A 228 -13.47 -10.07 5.02
N MET A 229 -13.80 -9.84 3.75
CA MET A 229 -13.38 -10.71 2.65
C MET A 229 -11.87 -10.62 2.32
N ARG A 230 -11.23 -9.46 2.54
CA ARG A 230 -9.77 -9.32 2.35
C ARG A 230 -9.00 -10.29 3.23
N GLU A 231 -9.29 -10.30 4.54
CA GLU A 231 -8.64 -11.20 5.50
C GLU A 231 -8.92 -12.67 5.17
N GLU A 232 -10.17 -12.97 4.82
CA GLU A 232 -10.58 -14.32 4.51
C GLU A 232 -9.92 -14.87 3.23
N VAL A 233 -9.90 -14.09 2.14
CA VAL A 233 -9.23 -14.49 0.88
C VAL A 233 -7.73 -14.67 1.12
N ARG A 234 -7.07 -13.76 1.87
CA ARG A 234 -5.67 -13.96 2.26
C ARG A 234 -5.45 -15.29 2.99
N SER A 235 -6.34 -15.62 3.96
CA SER A 235 -6.25 -16.87 4.71
C SER A 235 -6.38 -18.09 3.80
N ILE A 236 -7.39 -18.10 2.91
CA ILE A 236 -7.63 -19.17 1.94
C ILE A 236 -6.40 -19.36 1.03
N LEU A 237 -5.82 -18.29 0.49
CA LEU A 237 -4.65 -18.36 -0.39
C LEU A 237 -3.42 -18.92 0.35
N LYS A 238 -3.21 -18.51 1.61
CA LYS A 238 -2.09 -19.01 2.43
C LYS A 238 -2.29 -20.48 2.83
N GLU A 239 -3.52 -20.89 3.16
CA GLU A 239 -3.84 -22.29 3.47
C GLU A 239 -3.69 -23.20 2.25
N ALA A 240 -4.11 -22.73 1.07
CA ALA A 240 -3.91 -23.41 -0.20
C ALA A 240 -2.42 -23.44 -0.63
N GLY A 241 -1.56 -22.58 -0.06
CA GLY A 241 -0.13 -22.49 -0.42
C GLY A 241 0.12 -21.99 -1.84
N VAL A 242 -0.87 -21.37 -2.49
CA VAL A 242 -0.80 -20.91 -3.89
C VAL A 242 -0.13 -19.55 -3.98
N THR A 243 0.67 -19.34 -5.03
CA THR A 243 1.18 -18.01 -5.39
C THR A 243 0.07 -17.20 -6.03
N ALA A 244 -0.12 -15.94 -5.62
CA ALA A 244 -1.19 -15.13 -6.15
C ALA A 244 -0.72 -13.73 -6.57
N ILE A 245 -1.29 -13.22 -7.68
CA ILE A 245 -1.10 -11.84 -8.14
C ILE A 245 -2.46 -11.16 -8.18
N SER A 246 -2.64 -10.14 -7.34
CA SER A 246 -3.85 -9.31 -7.32
C SER A 246 -3.62 -8.01 -8.08
N VAL A 247 -4.66 -7.52 -8.73
CA VAL A 247 -4.70 -6.21 -9.36
C VAL A 247 -5.78 -5.39 -8.69
N THR A 248 -5.44 -4.21 -8.21
CA THR A 248 -6.41 -3.31 -7.58
C THR A 248 -6.03 -1.84 -7.76
N HIS A 249 -6.98 -0.94 -7.54
CA HIS A 249 -6.76 0.49 -7.37
C HIS A 249 -7.02 0.92 -5.91
N ASP A 250 -7.38 -0.01 -5.03
CA ASP A 250 -7.66 0.23 -3.62
C ASP A 250 -6.37 0.05 -2.80
N GLN A 251 -5.90 1.17 -2.23
CA GLN A 251 -4.66 1.22 -1.45
C GLN A 251 -4.77 0.39 -0.16
N GLU A 252 -5.93 0.45 0.52
CA GLU A 252 -6.16 -0.30 1.75
C GLU A 252 -6.13 -1.81 1.51
N GLU A 253 -6.67 -2.24 0.36
CA GLU A 253 -6.58 -3.64 -0.07
C GLU A 253 -5.10 -4.05 -0.22
N ALA A 254 -4.36 -3.35 -1.09
CA ALA A 254 -2.97 -3.67 -1.37
C ALA A 254 -2.09 -3.69 -0.11
N LEU A 255 -2.23 -2.67 0.77
CA LEU A 255 -1.42 -2.56 1.97
C LEU A 255 -1.79 -3.58 3.06
N SER A 256 -3.05 -4.07 3.09
CA SER A 256 -3.52 -4.95 4.17
C SER A 256 -3.27 -6.44 3.92
N ILE A 257 -3.29 -6.91 2.66
CA ILE A 257 -3.26 -8.35 2.38
C ILE A 257 -1.98 -8.83 1.70
N SER A 258 -1.20 -7.95 1.08
CA SER A 258 -0.07 -8.35 0.23
C SER A 258 1.20 -8.64 1.03
N ASP A 259 2.02 -9.54 0.53
CA ASP A 259 3.39 -9.73 1.01
C ASP A 259 4.32 -8.68 0.36
N ARG A 260 4.05 -8.34 -0.92
CA ARG A 260 4.70 -7.23 -1.64
C ARG A 260 3.69 -6.47 -2.49
N VAL A 261 3.95 -5.19 -2.69
CA VAL A 261 3.16 -4.29 -3.53
C VAL A 261 4.06 -3.71 -4.63
N ALA A 262 3.61 -3.82 -5.89
CA ALA A 262 4.18 -3.12 -7.03
C ALA A 262 3.30 -1.92 -7.38
N VAL A 263 3.79 -0.72 -7.10
CA VAL A 263 3.09 0.52 -7.47
C VAL A 263 3.39 0.85 -8.92
N MET A 264 2.34 0.85 -9.74
CA MET A 264 2.43 1.10 -11.18
C MET A 264 1.95 2.51 -11.55
N ASN A 265 2.65 3.13 -12.47
CA ASN A 265 2.28 4.40 -13.07
C ASN A 265 2.70 4.42 -14.55
N ASP A 266 1.85 4.91 -15.44
CA ASP A 266 2.13 5.09 -16.89
C ASP A 266 2.80 3.88 -17.57
N GLY A 267 2.40 2.67 -17.20
CA GLY A 267 2.90 1.42 -17.76
C GLY A 267 4.17 0.86 -17.11
N GLU A 268 4.74 1.52 -16.11
CA GLU A 268 5.98 1.15 -15.42
C GLU A 268 5.75 0.80 -13.95
N ILE A 269 6.68 0.08 -13.33
CA ILE A 269 6.72 -0.14 -11.88
C ILE A 269 7.59 0.96 -11.26
N GLU A 270 6.95 1.92 -10.58
CA GLU A 270 7.61 2.99 -9.84
C GLU A 270 8.35 2.47 -8.60
N GLN A 271 7.71 1.56 -7.88
CA GLN A 271 8.28 0.97 -6.67
C GLN A 271 7.70 -0.41 -6.41
N LEU A 272 8.57 -1.33 -5.97
CA LEU A 272 8.23 -2.67 -5.53
C LEU A 272 8.81 -2.89 -4.13
N GLY A 273 8.03 -3.45 -3.22
CA GLY A 273 8.49 -3.73 -1.86
C GLY A 273 7.39 -4.21 -0.92
N ARG A 274 7.74 -4.45 0.34
CA ARG A 274 6.75 -4.75 1.39
C ARG A 274 5.85 -3.54 1.62
N PRO A 275 4.56 -3.74 1.96
CA PRO A 275 3.60 -2.65 2.16
C PRO A 275 4.12 -1.53 3.06
N GLU A 276 4.68 -1.88 4.22
CA GLU A 276 5.19 -0.90 5.19
C GLU A 276 6.30 -0.06 4.57
N ARG A 277 7.27 -0.69 3.90
CA ARG A 277 8.40 0.02 3.28
C ARG A 277 7.97 0.94 2.14
N VAL A 278 7.01 0.49 1.31
CA VAL A 278 6.51 1.30 0.19
C VAL A 278 5.74 2.53 0.71
N PHE A 279 5.07 2.40 1.85
CA PHE A 279 4.33 3.48 2.50
C PHE A 279 5.25 4.45 3.26
N GLU A 280 6.21 3.97 4.03
CA GLU A 280 7.10 4.77 4.88
C GLU A 280 8.26 5.40 4.09
N GLN A 281 8.78 4.68 3.09
CA GLN A 281 9.93 5.09 2.26
C GLN A 281 9.56 5.13 0.77
N PRO A 282 8.60 5.98 0.38
CA PRO A 282 8.19 6.08 -1.03
C PRO A 282 9.32 6.67 -1.88
N LYS A 283 9.65 5.99 -3.01
CA LYS A 283 10.75 6.39 -3.91
C LYS A 283 10.48 7.69 -4.66
N SER A 284 9.21 8.03 -4.88
CA SER A 284 8.81 9.23 -5.62
C SER A 284 7.66 9.96 -4.94
N ARG A 285 7.50 11.25 -5.28
CA ARG A 285 6.33 12.03 -4.83
C ARG A 285 5.02 11.43 -5.32
N PHE A 286 5.04 10.78 -6.49
CA PHE A 286 3.87 10.06 -6.99
C PHE A 286 3.49 8.95 -6.03
N VAL A 287 4.42 8.06 -5.67
CA VAL A 287 4.16 6.95 -4.73
C VAL A 287 3.69 7.48 -3.38
N ALA A 288 4.35 8.52 -2.84
CA ALA A 288 3.96 9.15 -1.59
C ALA A 288 2.52 9.66 -1.59
N SER A 289 2.14 10.39 -2.65
CA SER A 289 0.80 10.99 -2.79
C SER A 289 -0.26 9.96 -3.16
N PHE A 290 0.11 8.92 -3.88
CA PHE A 290 -0.79 7.85 -4.30
C PHE A 290 -1.16 6.93 -3.13
N LEU A 291 -0.24 6.61 -2.22
CA LEU A 291 -0.48 5.69 -1.10
C LEU A 291 -1.13 6.31 0.13
N GLY A 292 -1.52 7.57 0.07
CA GLY A 292 -2.19 8.22 1.20
C GLY A 292 -2.10 9.73 1.13
N ARG A 293 -2.56 10.37 2.19
CA ARG A 293 -2.42 11.83 2.30
C ARG A 293 -0.96 12.17 2.56
N ALA A 294 -0.33 12.78 1.57
CA ALA A 294 1.03 13.31 1.65
C ALA A 294 0.98 14.83 1.63
N SER A 295 1.75 15.46 2.48
CA SER A 295 2.07 16.89 2.42
C SER A 295 3.58 17.02 2.26
N PHE A 296 4.03 18.08 1.60
CA PHE A 296 5.45 18.32 1.35
C PHE A 296 5.82 19.67 1.96
N LEU A 297 6.68 19.64 2.96
CA LEU A 297 7.23 20.84 3.56
C LEU A 297 8.46 21.27 2.78
N THR A 298 8.44 22.52 2.31
CA THR A 298 9.64 23.15 1.77
C THR A 298 10.67 23.31 2.87
N ALA A 299 11.83 22.73 2.67
CA ALA A 299 12.91 22.73 3.66
C ALA A 299 14.25 23.16 3.05
N TYR A 300 15.09 23.76 3.90
CA TYR A 300 16.48 24.10 3.60
C TYR A 300 17.38 23.45 4.65
N VAL A 301 18.37 22.70 4.18
CA VAL A 301 19.31 22.03 5.07
C VAL A 301 20.60 22.88 5.19
N HIS A 302 21.00 23.19 6.42
CA HIS A 302 22.20 23.93 6.70
C HIS A 302 22.73 23.60 8.10
N ASP A 303 24.02 23.27 8.22
CA ASP A 303 24.72 22.95 9.48
C ASP A 303 23.93 21.86 10.28
N ASP A 304 23.66 20.70 9.68
CA ASP A 304 22.90 19.60 10.29
C ASP A 304 21.47 19.97 10.77
N THR A 305 20.95 21.11 10.32
CA THR A 305 19.62 21.59 10.69
C THR A 305 18.72 21.73 9.46
N VAL A 306 17.52 21.19 9.54
CA VAL A 306 16.45 21.33 8.53
C VAL A 306 15.54 22.46 8.96
N LYS A 307 15.49 23.54 8.18
CA LYS A 307 14.59 24.68 8.42
C LYS A 307 13.37 24.59 7.52
N THR A 308 12.18 24.70 8.11
CA THR A 308 10.89 24.62 7.43
C THR A 308 9.95 25.71 7.88
N GLY A 309 8.76 25.79 7.27
CA GLY A 309 7.71 26.74 7.69
C GLY A 309 7.09 26.46 9.06
N ILE A 310 7.36 25.31 9.67
CA ILE A 310 6.88 24.93 11.01
C ILE A 310 8.01 24.89 12.07
N GLY A 311 9.18 25.40 11.73
CA GLY A 311 10.33 25.43 12.63
C GLY A 311 11.53 24.67 12.08
N ALA A 312 12.48 24.38 12.96
CA ALA A 312 13.74 23.71 12.61
C ALA A 312 13.91 22.41 13.40
N PHE A 313 14.45 21.38 12.75
CA PHE A 313 14.75 20.08 13.35
C PHE A 313 16.11 19.54 12.86
N ASP A 314 16.59 18.48 13.51
CA ASP A 314 17.89 17.85 13.20
C ASP A 314 17.83 17.16 11.82
N ALA A 315 18.85 17.33 10.98
CA ALA A 315 18.92 16.69 9.66
C ALA A 315 18.93 15.15 9.72
N ARG A 316 19.29 14.57 10.86
CA ARG A 316 19.21 13.13 11.12
C ARG A 316 17.77 12.59 11.15
N THR A 317 16.78 13.46 11.21
CA THR A 317 15.36 13.10 11.05
C THR A 317 15.03 12.74 9.60
N LEU A 318 15.85 13.15 8.62
CA LEU A 318 15.68 12.80 7.22
C LEU A 318 16.30 11.43 6.92
N ASP A 319 15.55 10.57 6.23
CA ASP A 319 16.01 9.24 5.85
C ASP A 319 17.17 9.32 4.85
N GLY A 320 18.31 8.67 5.16
CA GLY A 320 19.46 8.61 4.26
C GLY A 320 20.06 9.98 3.89
N TYR A 321 19.84 11.03 4.70
CA TYR A 321 20.43 12.34 4.44
C TYR A 321 21.97 12.26 4.39
N ALA A 322 22.58 12.85 3.36
CA ALA A 322 24.02 12.94 3.20
C ALA A 322 24.46 14.41 3.10
N ALA A 323 25.67 14.72 3.57
CA ALA A 323 26.22 16.08 3.59
C ALA A 323 26.36 16.75 2.21
N GLU A 324 26.31 15.97 1.11
CA GLU A 324 26.30 16.51 -0.26
C GLU A 324 25.06 17.33 -0.59
N TYR A 325 23.98 17.16 0.18
CA TYR A 325 22.72 17.90 0.04
C TYR A 325 22.65 19.16 0.90
N GLU A 326 23.75 19.52 1.55
CA GLU A 326 23.82 20.76 2.32
C GLU A 326 23.64 21.99 1.42
N GLY A 327 22.80 22.91 1.86
CA GLY A 327 22.54 24.17 1.18
C GLY A 327 21.57 24.08 0.00
N ILE A 328 20.90 22.93 -0.20
CA ILE A 328 19.85 22.77 -1.22
C ILE A 328 18.45 22.83 -0.59
N ALA A 329 17.49 23.22 -1.42
CA ALA A 329 16.08 23.12 -1.09
C ALA A 329 15.58 21.70 -1.34
N VAL A 330 14.86 21.13 -0.39
CA VAL A 330 14.25 19.82 -0.46
C VAL A 330 12.78 19.89 -0.08
N ASP A 331 12.00 18.94 -0.51
CA ASP A 331 10.64 18.73 -0.01
C ASP A 331 10.67 17.56 0.98
N VAL A 332 10.31 17.81 2.21
CA VAL A 332 10.19 16.78 3.25
C VAL A 332 8.76 16.26 3.24
N LEU A 333 8.60 14.96 3.05
CA LEU A 333 7.31 14.28 3.15
C LEU A 333 6.88 14.24 4.61
N VAL A 334 5.66 14.71 4.87
CA VAL A 334 4.99 14.56 6.15
C VAL A 334 3.57 14.03 5.92
N ARG A 335 3.12 13.16 6.81
CA ARG A 335 1.78 12.61 6.82
C ARG A 335 0.94 13.29 7.90
N PRO A 336 -0.40 13.15 7.88
CA PRO A 336 -1.26 13.82 8.87
C PRO A 336 -0.95 13.45 10.33
N ASP A 337 -0.46 12.26 10.59
CA ASP A 337 -0.07 11.73 11.90
C ASP A 337 1.33 12.17 12.36
N ASP A 338 2.17 12.64 11.43
CA ASP A 338 3.47 13.24 11.74
C ASP A 338 3.36 14.66 12.30
N LEU A 339 2.20 15.28 12.13
CA LEU A 339 1.98 16.68 12.45
C LEU A 339 0.87 16.89 13.47
N ARG A 340 1.11 17.78 14.41
CA ARG A 340 0.13 18.18 15.40
C ARG A 340 -0.09 19.68 15.38
N ALA A 341 -1.34 20.11 15.11
CA ALA A 341 -1.73 21.49 15.27
C ALA A 341 -1.99 21.80 16.75
N GLY A 342 -1.58 22.98 17.19
CA GLY A 342 -1.80 23.49 18.54
C GLY A 342 -2.44 24.89 18.51
N ARG A 343 -3.07 25.28 19.63
CA ARG A 343 -3.56 26.64 19.76
C ARG A 343 -2.41 27.62 19.91
N ALA A 344 -2.52 28.76 19.25
CA ALA A 344 -1.52 29.83 19.33
C ALA A 344 -1.19 30.21 20.78
N HIS A 345 0.08 30.24 21.10
CA HIS A 345 0.60 30.85 22.32
C HIS A 345 1.33 32.14 21.96
N GLU A 346 0.92 33.28 22.56
CA GLU A 346 1.64 34.55 22.51
C GLU A 346 1.96 35.10 21.09
N GLU A 347 0.97 35.19 20.20
CA GLU A 347 1.11 35.74 18.83
C GLU A 347 1.99 34.94 17.86
N GLN A 348 2.59 33.83 18.27
CA GLN A 348 3.32 32.93 17.37
C GLN A 348 2.37 31.90 16.77
N THR A 349 2.24 31.90 15.47
CA THR A 349 1.45 30.93 14.69
C THR A 349 2.20 30.59 13.41
N ASP A 350 2.00 29.37 12.93
CA ASP A 350 2.66 28.89 11.72
C ASP A 350 1.71 28.93 10.50
N GLY A 351 0.39 28.94 10.73
CA GLY A 351 -0.58 28.94 9.63
C GLY A 351 -2.03 29.08 10.08
N GLU A 352 -2.94 28.95 9.11
CA GLU A 352 -4.38 29.08 9.28
C GLU A 352 -5.11 27.80 8.87
N VAL A 353 -6.11 27.39 9.64
CA VAL A 353 -6.98 26.25 9.32
C VAL A 353 -7.92 26.60 8.19
N VAL A 354 -7.70 26.05 7.00
CA VAL A 354 -8.49 26.33 5.79
C VAL A 354 -9.54 25.25 5.49
N SER A 355 -9.42 24.06 6.08
CA SER A 355 -10.40 22.98 5.93
C SER A 355 -10.39 22.05 7.11
N ARG A 356 -11.56 21.47 7.43
CA ARG A 356 -11.78 20.49 8.47
C ARG A 356 -12.59 19.32 7.91
N GLN A 357 -12.07 18.09 8.05
CA GLN A 357 -12.77 16.88 7.64
C GLN A 357 -12.92 15.94 8.82
N TYR A 358 -14.15 15.53 9.12
CA TYR A 358 -14.45 14.50 10.10
C TYR A 358 -14.29 13.11 9.48
N VAL A 359 -13.45 12.27 10.07
CA VAL A 359 -13.14 10.93 9.57
C VAL A 359 -13.43 9.84 10.61
N GLY A 360 -14.57 9.95 11.29
CA GLY A 360 -14.98 9.02 12.34
C GLY A 360 -14.33 9.37 13.69
N PRO A 361 -13.34 8.61 14.20
CA PRO A 361 -12.74 8.87 15.51
C PRO A 361 -11.83 10.10 15.54
N SER A 362 -11.61 10.75 14.39
CA SER A 362 -10.62 11.82 14.24
C SER A 362 -11.09 12.92 13.32
N PHE A 363 -10.38 14.04 13.38
CA PHE A 363 -10.46 15.12 12.40
C PHE A 363 -9.15 15.22 11.62
N ILE A 364 -9.24 15.53 10.34
CA ILE A 364 -8.11 15.96 9.52
C ILE A 364 -8.28 17.43 9.22
N TYR A 365 -7.37 18.25 9.71
CA TYR A 365 -7.28 19.67 9.44
C TYR A 365 -6.31 19.93 8.31
N ARG A 366 -6.71 20.74 7.33
CA ARG A 366 -5.81 21.28 6.33
C ARG A 366 -5.41 22.68 6.79
N VAL A 367 -4.12 22.87 6.96
CA VAL A 367 -3.50 24.12 7.40
C VAL A 367 -2.69 24.71 6.25
N GLU A 368 -2.93 25.98 5.94
CA GLU A 368 -2.09 26.76 5.04
C GLU A 368 -1.07 27.49 5.87
N LEU A 369 0.20 27.15 5.68
CA LEU A 369 1.31 27.76 6.42
C LEU A 369 1.66 29.15 5.87
N ASP A 370 2.23 30.01 6.72
CA ASP A 370 2.71 31.34 6.32
C ASP A 370 3.88 31.25 5.31
N SER A 371 4.56 30.08 5.23
CA SER A 371 5.54 29.74 4.19
C SER A 371 4.94 29.51 2.81
N GLY A 372 3.62 29.34 2.70
CA GLY A 372 2.89 28.98 1.49
C GLY A 372 2.69 27.47 1.30
N ASP A 373 3.25 26.62 2.14
CA ASP A 373 3.01 25.19 2.09
C ASP A 373 1.63 24.85 2.65
N THR A 374 1.02 23.78 2.13
CA THR A 374 -0.26 23.26 2.65
C THR A 374 -0.03 21.89 3.27
N ILE A 375 -0.42 21.72 4.53
CA ILE A 375 -0.23 20.50 5.28
C ILE A 375 -1.55 19.95 5.82
N HIS A 376 -1.50 18.68 6.26
CA HIS A 376 -2.61 18.02 6.90
C HIS A 376 -2.19 17.54 8.29
N CYS A 377 -3.03 17.76 9.31
CA CYS A 377 -2.80 17.31 10.68
C CYS A 377 -3.94 16.40 11.13
N LEU A 378 -3.62 15.26 11.71
CA LEU A 378 -4.60 14.33 12.28
C LEU A 378 -4.79 14.64 13.77
N HIS A 379 -6.03 14.90 14.17
CA HIS A 379 -6.41 15.17 15.54
C HIS A 379 -7.52 14.25 16.04
N ASN A 380 -7.46 13.89 17.31
CA ASN A 380 -8.60 13.28 18.02
C ASN A 380 -9.64 14.37 18.40
N HIS A 381 -10.75 13.99 19.05
CA HIS A 381 -11.84 14.90 19.42
C HIS A 381 -11.54 15.88 20.57
N VAL A 382 -10.34 15.84 21.15
CA VAL A 382 -10.02 16.62 22.38
C VAL A 382 -9.79 18.08 22.04
N GLU A 383 -9.20 18.36 20.87
CA GLU A 383 -8.96 19.71 20.38
C GLU A 383 -9.76 19.95 19.13
N ASP A 384 -10.51 21.04 19.11
CA ASP A 384 -11.35 21.46 17.99
C ASP A 384 -10.92 22.85 17.53
N PHE A 385 -10.57 22.96 16.24
CA PHE A 385 -10.17 24.20 15.60
C PHE A 385 -11.24 24.67 14.63
N GLU A 386 -11.53 25.96 14.64
CA GLU A 386 -12.47 26.58 13.71
C GLU A 386 -11.78 26.93 12.37
N LEU A 387 -12.58 27.07 11.31
CA LEU A 387 -12.05 27.56 10.04
C LEU A 387 -11.61 29.03 10.19
N GLY A 388 -10.44 29.37 9.69
CA GLY A 388 -9.80 30.67 9.87
C GLY A 388 -9.04 30.81 11.19
N GLU A 389 -9.04 29.81 12.07
CA GLU A 389 -8.27 29.82 13.30
C GLU A 389 -6.77 29.71 13.00
N ARG A 390 -5.97 30.58 13.62
CA ARG A 390 -4.50 30.55 13.54
C ARG A 390 -3.97 29.49 14.50
N VAL A 391 -3.06 28.65 14.03
CA VAL A 391 -2.52 27.52 14.77
C VAL A 391 -0.99 27.48 14.72
N THR A 392 -0.38 26.88 15.73
CA THR A 392 1.00 26.36 15.65
C THR A 392 0.98 24.96 15.12
N VAL A 393 2.08 24.49 14.53
CA VAL A 393 2.21 23.12 14.04
C VAL A 393 3.54 22.53 14.53
N ASP A 394 3.45 21.44 15.27
CA ASP A 394 4.61 20.70 15.76
C ASP A 394 4.81 19.44 14.91
N LEU A 395 6.08 19.12 14.61
CA LEU A 395 6.49 17.82 14.06
C LEU A 395 6.59 16.82 15.21
N VAL A 396 5.77 15.75 15.13
CA VAL A 396 5.69 14.71 16.18
C VAL A 396 6.10 13.32 15.67
N ALA A 397 6.62 13.24 14.43
CA ALA A 397 7.12 12.01 13.84
C ALA A 397 8.19 11.37 14.72
N ASP A 398 8.10 10.06 14.96
CA ASP A 398 9.04 9.22 15.70
C ASP A 398 9.89 8.30 14.79
N HIS A 399 9.81 8.51 13.48
CA HIS A 399 10.51 7.79 12.43
C HIS A 399 11.25 8.74 11.49
N PRO A 400 12.24 8.25 10.71
CA PRO A 400 12.90 9.05 9.68
C PRO A 400 11.91 9.48 8.60
N LEU A 401 12.02 10.75 8.16
CA LEU A 401 11.14 11.32 7.14
C LEU A 401 11.74 11.17 5.75
N ALA A 402 10.94 10.71 4.80
CA ALA A 402 11.32 10.72 3.39
C ALA A 402 11.40 12.15 2.86
N TRP A 403 12.30 12.39 1.93
CA TRP A 403 12.51 13.71 1.34
C TRP A 403 12.90 13.60 -0.15
N TYR A 404 12.68 14.68 -0.90
CA TYR A 404 12.94 14.70 -2.33
C TYR A 404 13.63 15.99 -2.74
N PRO A 405 14.65 15.93 -3.63
CA PRO A 405 15.26 17.12 -4.20
C PRO A 405 14.20 17.97 -4.93
N ARG A 406 14.25 19.29 -4.79
CA ARG A 406 13.41 20.20 -5.58
C ARG A 406 13.98 20.35 -7.00
N PRO A 407 13.21 20.07 -8.07
CA PRO A 407 13.67 20.31 -9.42
C PRO A 407 13.83 21.82 -9.65
N GLY A 408 14.98 22.24 -10.18
CA GLY A 408 15.22 23.63 -10.67
C GLY A 408 15.96 24.58 -9.73
N VAL A 409 16.47 24.10 -8.59
CA VAL A 409 17.40 24.88 -7.77
C VAL A 409 18.82 24.37 -8.01
N ASP A 410 19.38 24.72 -9.17
CA ASP A 410 20.80 24.51 -9.43
C ASP A 410 21.62 25.30 -8.42
N SER A 411 22.73 24.71 -7.97
CA SER A 411 23.72 25.27 -7.05
C SER A 411 24.32 26.63 -7.48
N GLU A 412 23.95 27.12 -8.67
CA GLU A 412 24.37 28.40 -9.23
C GLU A 412 23.46 29.59 -8.86
N THR A 413 22.24 29.36 -8.36
CA THR A 413 21.40 30.43 -7.80
C THR A 413 21.73 30.71 -6.32
N ARG A 414 23.00 30.77 -6.01
CA ARG A 414 23.53 31.25 -4.71
C ARG A 414 23.31 32.74 -4.55
N GLY A 415 22.09 33.17 -4.31
CA GLY A 415 21.75 34.59 -4.17
C GLY A 415 20.65 34.89 -3.16
N CYS A 416 20.20 33.92 -2.39
CA CYS A 416 19.30 34.21 -1.28
C CYS A 416 20.10 34.31 0.03
N SER A 417 20.58 35.52 0.35
CA SER A 417 21.12 35.84 1.67
C SER A 417 19.97 35.79 2.68
N VAL A 418 20.02 34.84 3.59
CA VAL A 418 19.19 34.84 4.80
C VAL A 418 19.57 36.14 5.56
N SER A 419 18.58 37.00 5.84
CA SER A 419 18.82 38.14 6.69
C SER A 419 19.26 37.67 8.07
N GLU A 420 20.19 38.36 8.71
CA GLU A 420 20.69 38.05 10.06
C GLU A 420 19.58 37.99 11.13
N ASN A 421 18.33 38.28 10.78
CA ASN A 421 17.15 38.26 11.66
C ASN A 421 16.17 37.12 11.41
N GLY A 422 16.47 36.15 10.51
CA GLY A 422 15.62 34.94 10.36
C GLY A 422 14.33 35.10 9.55
N ASP A 423 14.11 36.28 8.93
CA ASP A 423 12.91 36.52 8.13
C ASP A 423 13.02 35.88 6.75
N PHE A 424 12.03 35.05 6.38
CA PHE A 424 11.87 34.46 5.07
C PHE A 424 11.61 35.53 4.01
N CYS A 425 12.44 35.56 2.97
CA CYS A 425 12.12 36.32 1.77
C CYS A 425 10.93 35.68 1.06
N SER A 426 9.80 36.38 0.97
CA SER A 426 8.69 36.03 0.11
C SER A 426 9.17 35.98 -1.35
N PHE A 427 9.08 34.81 -1.98
CA PHE A 427 9.28 34.68 -3.42
C PHE A 427 8.12 35.39 -4.13
N SER A 428 8.36 36.55 -4.71
CA SER A 428 7.50 37.08 -5.76
C SER A 428 7.83 36.35 -7.05
N GLU A 429 6.89 35.59 -7.58
CA GLU A 429 6.92 35.12 -8.95
C GLU A 429 7.01 36.32 -9.89
N SER A 430 8.10 36.42 -10.62
CA SER A 430 8.18 37.25 -11.83
C SER A 430 8.82 36.42 -12.94
N LEU A 431 7.88 35.99 -13.84
CA LEU A 431 8.01 35.42 -15.19
C LEU A 431 8.47 33.99 -15.33
#